data_067308219eb3a2536e7b63ea20e3ddfc
#
_entry.id   067308219eb3a2536e7b63ea20e3ddfc
#
_cell.length_a   1.000
_cell.length_b   1.000
_cell.length_c   1.000
_cell.angle_alpha   90.00
_cell.angle_beta   90.00
_cell.angle_gamma   90.00
#
_symmetry.space_group_name_H-M   'P 1'
#
loop_
_entity.id
_entity.type
_entity.pdbx_description
1 polymer ?
#
loop_
_entity_poly.entity_id
_entity_poly.type
_entity_poly.pdbx_seq_one_letter_code
_entity_poly.pdbx_strand_id
1 'polypeptide(L)'
;MRSWILIPAENDKAIAAAAGSGAGAIVIDLARPLAPGLQAAARMAASAWLRAHREQVVAERRFERWARIPGLDTVDWREALGAAMEGSPHGIVLANCRGAEDIRQLASVLYEVEDRLGLAANITRIIPQLGSRPVDALAIGRLADDLHPRVSGLTWDAIGLARAIGARRLRGPGGRWSDPLAHVRAQVVLIAHARGIDAIEHPFRDVQDADTGRRVAETARADGFTGMVAVHPAQVPWIDSAFAPLESELSEAFRIVAAFRADPDAPFLVVGDRRVERSELQRARRLLGED
;
A
#
# COMPACT_ATOMS: atom_id res chain seq x y z
N MET A 1 -1.82 -4.63 -6.54
CA MET A 1 -0.33 -4.53 -6.70
C MET A 1 0.35 -5.43 -5.69
N ARG A 2 1.47 -6.15 -6.06
CA ARG A 2 2.13 -7.09 -5.14
C ARG A 2 3.28 -6.43 -4.38
N SER A 3 4.21 -5.83 -5.09
CA SER A 3 5.39 -5.19 -4.52
C SER A 3 5.29 -3.67 -4.59
N TRP A 4 5.60 -3.01 -3.46
CA TRP A 4 5.60 -1.57 -3.25
C TRP A 4 6.98 -1.15 -2.79
N ILE A 5 7.83 -0.63 -3.68
CA ILE A 5 9.18 -0.26 -3.27
C ILE A 5 9.23 1.16 -2.73
N LEU A 6 9.73 1.33 -1.51
CA LEU A 6 9.90 2.63 -0.84
C LEU A 6 11.31 3.17 -1.10
N ILE A 7 11.41 4.28 -1.81
CA ILE A 7 12.65 4.90 -2.24
C ILE A 7 12.87 6.21 -1.48
N PRO A 8 13.94 6.34 -0.67
CA PRO A 8 14.28 7.60 -0.01
C PRO A 8 14.55 8.72 -1.03
N ALA A 9 13.83 9.83 -0.93
CA ALA A 9 13.93 10.94 -1.88
C ALA A 9 15.28 11.68 -1.84
N GLU A 10 16.02 11.57 -0.74
CA GLU A 10 17.36 12.13 -0.56
C GLU A 10 18.48 11.24 -1.13
N ASN A 11 18.15 10.06 -1.67
CA ASN A 11 19.14 9.13 -2.22
C ASN A 11 19.09 9.12 -3.75
N ASP A 12 19.92 9.96 -4.37
CA ASP A 12 19.96 10.12 -5.83
C ASP A 12 20.20 8.81 -6.59
N LYS A 13 21.04 7.91 -6.05
CA LYS A 13 21.31 6.60 -6.65
C LYS A 13 20.07 5.70 -6.61
N ALA A 14 19.37 5.69 -5.48
CA ALA A 14 18.15 4.90 -5.31
C ALA A 14 17.03 5.43 -6.21
N ILE A 15 16.86 6.75 -6.30
CA ILE A 15 15.88 7.39 -7.20
C ILE A 15 16.18 7.06 -8.67
N ALA A 16 17.43 7.18 -9.10
CA ALA A 16 17.81 6.88 -10.48
C ALA A 16 17.57 5.41 -10.85
N ALA A 17 17.77 4.49 -9.92
CA ALA A 17 17.56 3.05 -10.13
C ALA A 17 16.10 2.59 -9.92
N ALA A 18 15.21 3.45 -9.40
CA ALA A 18 13.87 3.06 -8.95
C ALA A 18 13.02 2.42 -10.07
N ALA A 19 13.01 3.00 -11.26
CA ALA A 19 12.24 2.50 -12.40
C ALA A 19 12.68 1.09 -12.84
N GLY A 20 13.96 0.76 -12.66
CA GLY A 20 14.53 -0.58 -12.97
C GLY A 20 14.30 -1.62 -11.86
N SER A 21 13.64 -1.27 -10.75
CA SER A 21 13.46 -2.19 -9.61
C SER A 21 12.55 -3.39 -9.91
N GLY A 22 11.70 -3.31 -10.95
CA GLY A 22 10.70 -4.30 -11.28
C GLY A 22 9.46 -4.29 -10.38
N ALA A 23 9.37 -3.40 -9.39
CA ALA A 23 8.22 -3.30 -8.50
C ALA A 23 6.94 -2.85 -9.23
N GLY A 24 5.78 -3.33 -8.78
CA GLY A 24 4.48 -2.92 -9.30
C GLY A 24 4.13 -1.47 -8.92
N ALA A 25 4.58 -0.99 -7.78
CA ALA A 25 4.44 0.40 -7.34
C ALA A 25 5.76 0.93 -6.79
N ILE A 26 6.10 2.17 -7.18
CA ILE A 26 7.28 2.89 -6.70
C ILE A 26 6.81 4.06 -5.85
N VAL A 27 7.21 4.09 -4.61
CA VAL A 27 6.83 5.10 -3.61
C VAL A 27 8.04 5.96 -3.29
N ILE A 28 8.06 7.22 -3.72
CA ILE A 28 9.11 8.16 -3.36
C ILE A 28 8.84 8.70 -1.95
N ASP A 29 9.77 8.48 -1.02
CA ASP A 29 9.58 8.76 0.40
C ASP A 29 10.04 10.18 0.77
N LEU A 30 9.09 11.07 0.97
CA LEU A 30 9.27 12.44 1.48
C LEU A 30 8.95 12.56 2.99
N ALA A 31 8.55 11.46 3.65
CA ALA A 31 8.14 11.51 5.05
C ALA A 31 9.29 11.29 6.04
N ARG A 32 10.51 11.09 5.56
CA ARG A 32 11.68 10.92 6.44
C ARG A 32 12.10 12.28 7.03
N PRO A 33 12.37 12.33 8.34
CA PRO A 33 12.95 13.54 8.94
C PRO A 33 14.35 13.78 8.37
N LEU A 34 14.55 14.94 7.74
CA LEU A 34 15.81 15.38 7.15
C LEU A 34 16.15 16.78 7.65
N ALA A 35 17.42 17.17 7.59
CA ALA A 35 17.81 18.55 7.78
C ALA A 35 17.14 19.47 6.72
N PRO A 36 16.80 20.74 7.04
CA PRO A 36 16.00 21.59 6.15
C PRO A 36 16.53 21.71 4.72
N GLY A 37 17.86 21.82 4.55
CA GLY A 37 18.48 21.90 3.21
C GLY A 37 18.32 20.60 2.40
N LEU A 38 18.36 19.45 3.05
CA LEU A 38 18.13 18.16 2.40
C LEU A 38 16.65 17.92 2.08
N GLN A 39 15.73 18.47 2.86
CA GLN A 39 14.29 18.38 2.56
C GLN A 39 13.95 19.06 1.24
N ALA A 40 14.47 20.25 0.99
CA ALA A 40 14.24 20.98 -0.27
C ALA A 40 14.79 20.18 -1.47
N ALA A 41 16.01 19.66 -1.37
CA ALA A 41 16.61 18.83 -2.41
C ALA A 41 15.79 17.54 -2.67
N ALA A 42 15.36 16.85 -1.62
CA ALA A 42 14.53 15.67 -1.71
C ALA A 42 13.19 15.94 -2.41
N ARG A 43 12.53 17.06 -2.11
CA ARG A 43 11.28 17.48 -2.79
C ARG A 43 11.52 17.75 -4.28
N MET A 44 12.61 18.42 -4.63
CA MET A 44 12.97 18.66 -6.04
C MET A 44 13.23 17.34 -6.78
N ALA A 45 14.00 16.43 -6.19
CA ALA A 45 14.30 15.13 -6.77
C ALA A 45 13.03 14.30 -6.97
N ALA A 46 12.14 14.26 -5.97
CA ALA A 46 10.86 13.57 -6.06
C ALA A 46 9.97 14.12 -7.18
N SER A 47 9.80 15.46 -7.24
CA SER A 47 9.02 16.12 -8.29
C SER A 47 9.59 15.81 -9.68
N ALA A 48 10.90 15.94 -9.86
CA ALA A 48 11.58 15.66 -11.12
C ALA A 48 11.38 14.20 -11.56
N TRP A 49 11.57 13.25 -10.65
CA TRP A 49 11.40 11.83 -10.95
C TRP A 49 9.95 11.48 -11.33
N LEU A 50 8.98 11.96 -10.55
CA LEU A 50 7.55 11.72 -10.80
C LEU A 50 7.10 12.28 -12.15
N ARG A 51 7.60 13.47 -12.55
CA ARG A 51 7.33 14.05 -13.87
C ARG A 51 7.97 13.25 -14.99
N ALA A 52 9.24 12.90 -14.86
CA ALA A 52 9.99 12.17 -15.89
C ALA A 52 9.35 10.81 -16.23
N HIS A 53 8.66 10.17 -15.27
CA HIS A 53 8.03 8.86 -15.47
C HIS A 53 6.50 8.92 -15.67
N ARG A 54 5.95 10.11 -16.00
CA ARG A 54 4.50 10.27 -16.17
C ARG A 54 3.94 9.41 -17.31
N GLU A 55 4.60 9.37 -18.45
CA GLU A 55 4.09 8.71 -19.65
C GLU A 55 4.60 7.28 -19.87
N GLN A 56 5.63 6.85 -19.19
CA GLN A 56 6.23 5.50 -19.26
C GLN A 56 6.22 4.87 -20.68
N VAL A 57 6.55 5.67 -21.70
CA VAL A 57 6.43 5.30 -23.12
C VAL A 57 7.35 4.12 -23.49
N VAL A 58 8.43 3.92 -22.75
CA VAL A 58 9.50 2.94 -23.06
C VAL A 58 9.64 1.87 -21.96
N ALA A 59 8.76 1.82 -20.97
CA ALA A 59 8.89 0.86 -19.88
C ALA A 59 8.45 -0.54 -20.35
N GLU A 60 9.32 -1.52 -20.26
CA GLU A 60 9.01 -2.94 -20.48
C GLU A 60 7.88 -3.43 -19.54
N ARG A 61 7.78 -2.85 -18.36
CA ARG A 61 6.73 -3.10 -17.37
C ARG A 61 6.21 -1.78 -16.82
N ARG A 62 4.91 -1.56 -16.91
CA ARG A 62 4.25 -0.41 -16.29
C ARG A 62 4.24 -0.57 -14.77
N PHE A 63 4.50 0.51 -14.05
CA PHE A 63 4.43 0.60 -12.60
C PHE A 63 3.61 1.82 -12.17
N GLU A 64 3.05 1.78 -10.99
CA GLU A 64 2.39 2.94 -10.40
C GLU A 64 3.42 3.84 -9.69
N ARG A 65 3.23 5.15 -9.80
CA ARG A 65 4.05 6.19 -9.17
C ARG A 65 3.32 6.76 -7.98
N TRP A 66 3.91 6.64 -6.81
CA TRP A 66 3.37 7.11 -5.54
C TRP A 66 4.37 8.01 -4.84
N ALA A 67 3.87 8.89 -3.95
CA ALA A 67 4.72 9.63 -3.03
C ALA A 67 4.25 9.37 -1.60
N ARG A 68 5.18 9.16 -0.67
CA ARG A 68 4.87 9.10 0.74
C ARG A 68 5.19 10.45 1.37
N ILE A 69 4.18 11.09 1.98
CA ILE A 69 4.29 12.40 2.61
C ILE A 69 4.24 12.27 4.14
N PRO A 70 4.78 13.26 4.89
CA PRO A 70 4.66 13.30 6.35
C PRO A 70 3.21 13.35 6.84
N GLY A 71 3.00 13.00 8.11
CA GLY A 71 1.69 13.16 8.77
C GLY A 71 1.23 14.61 8.80
N LEU A 72 -0.09 14.84 8.81
CA LEU A 72 -0.68 16.18 8.71
C LEU A 72 -0.44 17.05 9.96
N ASP A 73 0.12 16.49 11.02
CA ASP A 73 0.55 17.19 12.23
C ASP A 73 1.97 17.78 12.13
N THR A 74 2.68 17.55 11.01
CA THR A 74 3.99 18.16 10.74
C THR A 74 3.83 19.51 10.03
N VAL A 75 4.84 20.37 10.12
CA VAL A 75 4.76 21.72 9.50
C VAL A 75 4.97 21.69 7.98
N ASP A 76 5.63 20.66 7.46
CA ASP A 76 6.13 20.58 6.09
C ASP A 76 5.31 19.67 5.16
N TRP A 77 4.23 19.05 5.65
CA TRP A 77 3.43 18.12 4.85
C TRP A 77 2.82 18.75 3.59
N ARG A 78 2.42 20.04 3.66
CA ARG A 78 1.84 20.74 2.50
C ARG A 78 2.88 20.99 1.41
N GLU A 79 4.11 21.28 1.77
CA GLU A 79 5.21 21.46 0.82
C GLU A 79 5.60 20.12 0.19
N ALA A 80 5.63 19.04 0.99
CA ALA A 80 5.89 17.69 0.49
C ALA A 80 4.78 17.24 -0.48
N LEU A 81 3.52 17.50 -0.13
CA LEU A 81 2.36 17.23 -1.00
C LEU A 81 2.45 18.03 -2.31
N GLY A 82 2.73 19.33 -2.23
CA GLY A 82 2.85 20.20 -3.40
C GLY A 82 3.91 19.68 -4.38
N ALA A 83 5.11 19.38 -3.89
CA ALA A 83 6.18 18.81 -4.69
C ALA A 83 5.82 17.46 -5.33
N ALA A 84 5.14 16.58 -4.60
CA ALA A 84 4.67 15.31 -5.14
C ALA A 84 3.63 15.51 -6.26
N MET A 85 2.65 16.40 -6.04
CA MET A 85 1.52 16.62 -6.96
C MET A 85 1.93 17.27 -8.28
N GLU A 86 3.03 18.03 -8.33
CA GLU A 86 3.61 18.52 -9.58
C GLU A 86 3.96 17.39 -10.58
N GLY A 87 4.27 16.20 -10.09
CA GLY A 87 4.53 15.00 -10.89
C GLY A 87 3.28 14.19 -11.23
N SER A 88 2.10 14.60 -10.78
CA SER A 88 0.83 13.90 -10.97
C SER A 88 0.96 12.40 -10.64
N PRO A 89 1.26 12.01 -9.39
CA PRO A 89 1.37 10.61 -8.99
C PRO A 89 0.01 9.91 -9.06
N HIS A 90 0.01 8.59 -9.11
CA HIS A 90 -1.21 7.78 -9.00
C HIS A 90 -1.85 7.88 -7.61
N GLY A 91 -1.06 8.21 -6.60
CA GLY A 91 -1.58 8.42 -5.25
C GLY A 91 -0.53 8.85 -4.23
N ILE A 92 -1.03 9.10 -3.02
CA ILE A 92 -0.28 9.56 -1.87
C ILE A 92 -0.37 8.51 -0.76
N VAL A 93 0.78 8.13 -0.21
CA VAL A 93 0.86 7.38 1.05
C VAL A 93 0.99 8.40 2.18
N LEU A 94 0.00 8.46 3.06
CA LEU A 94 0.00 9.37 4.21
C LEU A 94 0.66 8.69 5.41
N ALA A 95 1.87 9.10 5.76
CA ALA A 95 2.56 8.62 6.95
C ALA A 95 1.85 9.08 8.23
N ASN A 96 1.97 8.28 9.31
CA ASN A 96 1.44 8.61 10.63
C ASN A 96 -0.03 9.06 10.63
N CYS A 97 -0.85 8.49 9.75
CA CYS A 97 -2.26 8.81 9.66
C CYS A 97 -3.00 8.46 10.96
N ARG A 98 -3.69 9.44 11.54
CA ARG A 98 -4.40 9.33 12.82
C ARG A 98 -5.81 8.76 12.68
N GLY A 99 -6.35 8.71 11.48
CA GLY A 99 -7.68 8.16 11.21
C GLY A 99 -8.44 8.91 10.10
N ALA A 100 -9.78 8.78 10.12
CA ALA A 100 -10.66 9.28 9.07
C ALA A 100 -10.55 10.80 8.86
N GLU A 101 -10.31 11.59 9.92
CA GLU A 101 -10.19 13.05 9.80
C GLU A 101 -8.98 13.47 8.97
N ASP A 102 -7.81 12.86 9.21
CA ASP A 102 -6.62 13.13 8.40
C ASP A 102 -6.86 12.77 6.92
N ILE A 103 -7.55 11.65 6.69
CA ILE A 103 -7.89 11.22 5.32
C ILE A 103 -8.82 12.24 4.65
N ARG A 104 -9.86 12.73 5.33
CA ARG A 104 -10.77 13.76 4.81
C ARG A 104 -10.04 15.08 4.56
N GLN A 105 -9.19 15.51 5.47
CA GLN A 105 -8.39 16.72 5.33
C GLN A 105 -7.45 16.62 4.11
N LEU A 106 -6.75 15.49 3.95
CA LEU A 106 -5.89 15.28 2.78
C LEU A 106 -6.73 15.25 1.48
N ALA A 107 -7.87 14.57 1.47
CA ALA A 107 -8.74 14.50 0.31
C ALA A 107 -9.26 15.87 -0.14
N SER A 108 -9.60 16.75 0.82
CA SER A 108 -10.00 18.15 0.53
C SER A 108 -8.87 18.93 -0.13
N VAL A 109 -7.65 18.85 0.42
CA VAL A 109 -6.49 19.54 -0.16
C VAL A 109 -6.11 18.97 -1.52
N LEU A 110 -6.23 17.65 -1.71
CA LEU A 110 -6.00 17.04 -3.02
C LEU A 110 -6.97 17.55 -4.07
N TYR A 111 -8.26 17.74 -3.72
CA TYR A 111 -9.24 18.29 -4.63
C TYR A 111 -8.83 19.70 -5.13
N GLU A 112 -8.41 20.58 -4.21
CA GLU A 112 -7.94 21.93 -4.54
C GLU A 112 -6.67 21.91 -5.41
N VAL A 113 -5.76 20.97 -5.14
CA VAL A 113 -4.50 20.84 -5.90
C VAL A 113 -4.75 20.25 -7.28
N GLU A 114 -5.63 19.25 -7.41
CA GLU A 114 -6.03 18.67 -8.69
C GLU A 114 -6.65 19.72 -9.59
N ASP A 115 -7.60 20.52 -9.07
CA ASP A 115 -8.24 21.61 -9.81
C ASP A 115 -7.21 22.64 -10.30
N ARG A 116 -6.34 23.12 -9.43
CA ARG A 116 -5.28 24.08 -9.77
C ARG A 116 -4.30 23.55 -10.83
N LEU A 117 -4.04 22.23 -10.85
CA LEU A 117 -3.12 21.60 -11.81
C LEU A 117 -3.84 21.11 -13.09
N GLY A 118 -5.15 21.30 -13.20
CA GLY A 118 -5.95 20.84 -14.34
C GLY A 118 -6.04 19.32 -14.44
N LEU A 119 -5.95 18.62 -13.32
CA LEU A 119 -6.09 17.16 -13.25
C LEU A 119 -7.57 16.80 -13.10
N ALA A 120 -7.93 15.58 -13.50
CA ALA A 120 -9.27 15.08 -13.27
C ALA A 120 -9.54 14.97 -11.76
N ALA A 121 -10.75 15.39 -11.34
CA ALA A 121 -11.14 15.33 -9.94
C ALA A 121 -11.12 13.87 -9.42
N ASN A 122 -10.61 13.71 -8.20
CA ASN A 122 -10.51 12.40 -7.52
C ASN A 122 -9.58 11.37 -8.20
N ILE A 123 -8.66 11.80 -9.07
CA ILE A 123 -7.72 10.89 -9.72
C ILE A 123 -6.62 10.40 -8.78
N THR A 124 -6.22 11.23 -7.80
CA THR A 124 -5.14 10.87 -6.86
C THR A 124 -5.70 10.02 -5.73
N ARG A 125 -5.23 8.79 -5.62
CA ARG A 125 -5.61 7.84 -4.58
C ARG A 125 -4.87 8.11 -3.26
N ILE A 126 -5.37 7.54 -2.16
CA ILE A 126 -4.76 7.66 -0.82
C ILE A 126 -4.51 6.28 -0.25
N ILE A 127 -3.33 6.07 0.34
CA ILE A 127 -3.03 4.92 1.21
C ILE A 127 -2.59 5.48 2.57
N PRO A 128 -3.44 5.43 3.60
CA PRO A 128 -3.04 5.81 4.95
C PRO A 128 -2.12 4.74 5.56
N GLN A 129 -1.01 5.18 6.15
CA GLN A 129 -0.16 4.35 6.99
C GLN A 129 -0.59 4.53 8.45
N LEU A 130 -1.16 3.47 9.01
CA LEU A 130 -1.90 3.47 10.28
C LEU A 130 -1.08 2.97 11.47
N GLY A 131 -1.52 3.30 12.66
CA GLY A 131 -1.10 2.66 13.89
C GLY A 131 0.30 3.04 14.37
N SER A 132 0.86 4.19 13.97
CA SER A 132 2.18 4.63 14.45
C SER A 132 2.20 5.01 15.93
N ARG A 133 1.05 5.39 16.51
CA ARG A 133 0.89 5.76 17.91
C ARG A 133 -0.20 4.91 18.57
N PRO A 134 -0.10 4.64 19.89
CA PRO A 134 -1.06 3.80 20.61
C PRO A 134 -2.51 4.28 20.51
N VAL A 135 -2.74 5.59 20.63
CA VAL A 135 -4.10 6.16 20.54
C VAL A 135 -4.71 5.98 19.18
N ASP A 136 -3.91 6.14 18.11
CA ASP A 136 -4.37 5.97 16.74
C ASP A 136 -4.59 4.48 16.42
N ALA A 137 -3.74 3.61 16.96
CA ALA A 137 -3.87 2.16 16.85
C ALA A 137 -5.19 1.64 17.44
N LEU A 138 -5.63 2.19 18.55
CA LEU A 138 -6.93 1.86 19.18
C LEU A 138 -8.13 2.39 18.38
N ALA A 139 -7.93 3.41 17.54
CA ALA A 139 -9.00 4.05 16.77
C ALA A 139 -9.16 3.48 15.33
N ILE A 140 -8.27 2.61 14.88
CA ILE A 140 -8.26 2.06 13.50
C ILE A 140 -9.62 1.45 13.13
N GLY A 141 -10.26 0.71 14.05
CA GLY A 141 -11.54 0.06 13.81
C GLY A 141 -12.65 0.97 13.28
N ARG A 142 -12.61 2.27 13.59
CA ARG A 142 -13.58 3.27 13.11
C ARG A 142 -13.54 3.46 11.59
N LEU A 143 -12.43 3.13 10.94
CA LEU A 143 -12.31 3.18 9.47
C LEU A 143 -13.17 2.12 8.77
N ALA A 144 -13.63 1.11 9.49
CA ALA A 144 -14.57 0.13 8.94
C ALA A 144 -15.90 0.78 8.54
N ASP A 145 -16.34 1.80 9.27
CA ASP A 145 -17.63 2.48 9.04
C ASP A 145 -17.49 3.72 8.14
N ASP A 146 -16.38 4.46 8.28
CA ASP A 146 -16.15 5.76 7.63
C ASP A 146 -14.79 5.78 6.93
N LEU A 147 -14.74 5.26 5.71
CA LEU A 147 -13.56 5.28 4.86
C LEU A 147 -13.82 6.08 3.60
N HIS A 148 -13.01 7.12 3.37
CA HIS A 148 -13.16 8.01 2.21
C HIS A 148 -12.93 7.24 0.89
N PRO A 149 -13.73 7.49 -0.19
CA PRO A 149 -13.65 6.75 -1.46
C PRO A 149 -12.29 6.81 -2.19
N ARG A 150 -11.46 7.82 -1.92
CA ARG A 150 -10.09 7.90 -2.48
C ARG A 150 -9.14 6.85 -1.90
N VAL A 151 -9.49 6.21 -0.77
CA VAL A 151 -8.62 5.20 -0.15
C VAL A 151 -8.68 3.92 -0.97
N SER A 152 -7.55 3.54 -1.56
CA SER A 152 -7.40 2.35 -2.38
C SER A 152 -6.66 1.20 -1.71
N GLY A 153 -6.09 1.45 -0.53
CA GLY A 153 -5.39 0.45 0.25
C GLY A 153 -5.05 0.98 1.65
N LEU A 154 -4.67 0.08 2.53
CA LEU A 154 -4.20 0.38 3.89
C LEU A 154 -2.82 -0.23 4.10
N THR A 155 -1.96 0.49 4.79
CA THR A 155 -0.70 -0.04 5.34
C THR A 155 -0.53 0.37 6.79
N TRP A 156 0.48 -0.14 7.48
CA TRP A 156 0.69 0.09 8.90
C TRP A 156 2.16 0.29 9.27
N ASP A 157 2.42 0.83 10.47
CA ASP A 157 3.77 1.15 10.94
C ASP A 157 4.13 0.37 12.20
N ALA A 158 4.64 -0.84 12.00
CA ALA A 158 5.10 -1.69 13.09
C ALA A 158 6.22 -1.05 13.93
N ILE A 159 7.14 -0.33 13.27
CA ILE A 159 8.31 0.26 13.94
C ILE A 159 7.91 1.50 14.74
N GLY A 160 7.08 2.36 14.17
CA GLY A 160 6.54 3.53 14.87
C GLY A 160 5.79 3.11 16.14
N LEU A 161 4.88 2.14 16.01
CA LEU A 161 4.12 1.63 17.17
C LEU A 161 5.04 0.99 18.22
N ALA A 162 5.95 0.10 17.80
CA ALA A 162 6.87 -0.54 18.75
C ALA A 162 7.71 0.48 19.53
N ARG A 163 8.20 1.52 18.84
CA ARG A 163 8.93 2.62 19.48
C ARG A 163 8.03 3.40 20.45
N ALA A 164 6.80 3.71 20.04
CA ALA A 164 5.87 4.49 20.85
C ALA A 164 5.44 3.79 22.15
N ILE A 165 5.36 2.44 22.14
CA ILE A 165 5.04 1.64 23.34
C ILE A 165 6.28 1.13 24.09
N GLY A 166 7.49 1.50 23.66
CA GLY A 166 8.73 1.02 24.26
C GLY A 166 8.98 -0.49 24.10
N ALA A 167 8.42 -1.10 23.05
CA ALA A 167 8.61 -2.53 22.80
C ALA A 167 10.08 -2.85 22.46
N ARG A 168 10.64 -3.85 23.14
CA ARG A 168 12.02 -4.29 22.91
C ARG A 168 12.18 -5.23 21.71
N ARG A 169 11.07 -5.71 21.17
CA ARG A 169 11.05 -6.63 20.02
C ARG A 169 9.82 -6.38 19.15
N LEU A 170 9.95 -6.58 17.87
CA LEU A 170 8.82 -6.59 16.92
C LEU A 170 8.16 -7.97 16.88
N ARG A 171 8.98 -9.02 16.91
CA ARG A 171 8.57 -10.41 16.78
C ARG A 171 9.03 -11.23 17.97
N GLY A 172 8.21 -12.19 18.36
CA GLY A 172 8.49 -13.18 19.38
C GLY A 172 9.11 -14.47 18.80
N PRO A 173 9.20 -15.53 19.62
CA PRO A 173 9.63 -16.85 19.17
C PRO A 173 8.81 -17.33 17.97
N GLY A 174 9.45 -18.00 17.02
CA GLY A 174 8.79 -18.48 15.80
C GLY A 174 8.43 -17.38 14.78
N GLY A 175 8.97 -16.15 14.93
CA GLY A 175 8.77 -15.06 13.98
C GLY A 175 7.39 -14.37 14.07
N ARG A 176 6.54 -14.74 15.01
CA ARG A 176 5.21 -14.13 15.21
C ARG A 176 5.33 -12.69 15.71
N TRP A 177 4.49 -11.81 15.21
CA TRP A 177 4.38 -10.44 15.72
C TRP A 177 4.04 -10.44 17.22
N SER A 178 4.57 -9.48 17.98
CA SER A 178 4.13 -9.26 19.38
C SER A 178 2.66 -8.84 19.41
N ASP A 179 1.94 -9.17 20.47
CA ASP A 179 0.47 -9.02 20.53
C ASP A 179 -0.04 -7.61 20.15
N PRO A 180 0.56 -6.49 20.64
CA PRO A 180 0.11 -5.17 20.23
C PRO A 180 0.27 -4.90 18.74
N LEU A 181 1.34 -5.40 18.15
CA LEU A 181 1.62 -5.26 16.72
C LEU A 181 0.70 -6.16 15.88
N ALA A 182 0.49 -7.40 16.33
CA ALA A 182 -0.44 -8.35 15.71
C ALA A 182 -1.87 -7.81 15.69
N HIS A 183 -2.30 -7.13 16.75
CA HIS A 183 -3.62 -6.50 16.83
C HIS A 183 -3.82 -5.44 15.74
N VAL A 184 -2.90 -4.50 15.58
CA VAL A 184 -2.96 -3.46 14.54
C VAL A 184 -2.94 -4.07 13.14
N ARG A 185 -2.03 -5.01 12.92
CA ARG A 185 -1.91 -5.75 11.67
C ARG A 185 -3.20 -6.45 11.27
N ALA A 186 -3.87 -7.12 12.21
CA ALA A 186 -5.14 -7.79 11.98
C ALA A 186 -6.27 -6.80 11.61
N GLN A 187 -6.36 -5.65 12.30
CA GLN A 187 -7.35 -4.62 11.96
C GLN A 187 -7.17 -4.10 10.54
N VAL A 188 -5.93 -3.84 10.09
CA VAL A 188 -5.64 -3.39 8.72
C VAL A 188 -6.15 -4.39 7.69
N VAL A 189 -5.88 -5.68 7.86
CA VAL A 189 -6.38 -6.73 6.97
C VAL A 189 -7.90 -6.78 6.95
N LEU A 190 -8.53 -6.84 8.13
CA LEU A 190 -10.00 -6.96 8.23
C LEU A 190 -10.72 -5.77 7.59
N ILE A 191 -10.26 -4.54 7.84
CA ILE A 191 -10.87 -3.34 7.26
C ILE A 191 -10.65 -3.28 5.76
N ALA A 192 -9.43 -3.59 5.28
CA ALA A 192 -9.14 -3.60 3.86
C ALA A 192 -10.08 -4.58 3.11
N HIS A 193 -10.27 -5.78 3.63
CA HIS A 193 -11.19 -6.75 3.05
C HIS A 193 -12.66 -6.33 3.17
N ALA A 194 -13.09 -5.78 4.30
CA ALA A 194 -14.46 -5.28 4.49
C ALA A 194 -14.79 -4.16 3.49
N ARG A 195 -13.80 -3.37 3.09
CA ARG A 195 -13.95 -2.25 2.15
C ARG A 195 -13.53 -2.59 0.71
N GLY A 196 -13.07 -3.81 0.45
CA GLY A 196 -12.67 -4.26 -0.89
C GLY A 196 -11.44 -3.55 -1.45
N ILE A 197 -10.51 -3.11 -0.59
CA ILE A 197 -9.28 -2.39 -0.95
C ILE A 197 -8.03 -3.20 -0.61
N ASP A 198 -6.85 -2.73 -1.03
CA ASP A 198 -5.59 -3.43 -0.79
C ASP A 198 -5.15 -3.40 0.68
N ALA A 199 -4.67 -4.53 1.20
CA ALA A 199 -3.94 -4.63 2.46
C ALA A 199 -2.44 -4.79 2.16
N ILE A 200 -1.62 -3.81 2.56
CA ILE A 200 -0.20 -3.77 2.22
C ILE A 200 0.62 -3.99 3.48
N GLU A 201 1.39 -5.08 3.51
CA GLU A 201 2.19 -5.47 4.67
C GLU A 201 3.39 -4.54 4.88
N HIS A 202 3.76 -4.36 6.16
CA HIS A 202 4.96 -3.65 6.59
C HIS A 202 6.24 -4.28 6.03
N PRO A 203 7.28 -3.48 5.67
CA PRO A 203 8.49 -4.01 5.05
C PRO A 203 9.31 -4.92 5.99
N PHE A 204 9.89 -5.97 5.44
CA PHE A 204 10.97 -6.71 6.06
C PHE A 204 12.29 -5.97 5.82
N ARG A 205 12.99 -5.55 6.88
CA ARG A 205 14.11 -4.61 6.76
C ARG A 205 15.49 -5.28 6.66
N ASP A 206 15.60 -6.54 7.06
CA ASP A 206 16.87 -7.26 6.91
C ASP A 206 17.02 -7.75 5.46
N VAL A 207 17.70 -6.93 4.65
CA VAL A 207 17.94 -7.24 3.23
C VAL A 207 18.92 -8.39 3.03
N GLN A 208 19.70 -8.76 4.05
CA GLN A 208 20.67 -9.83 3.97
C GLN A 208 20.02 -11.20 4.20
N ASP A 209 18.93 -11.26 4.94
CA ASP A 209 18.20 -12.49 5.22
C ASP A 209 17.01 -12.69 4.27
N ALA A 210 17.31 -13.02 3.03
CA ALA A 210 16.30 -13.23 2.00
C ALA A 210 15.37 -14.41 2.30
N ASP A 211 15.85 -15.45 2.98
CA ASP A 211 15.05 -16.65 3.29
C ASP A 211 13.98 -16.34 4.36
N THR A 212 14.34 -15.60 5.40
CA THR A 212 13.34 -15.11 6.36
C THR A 212 12.41 -14.11 5.69
N GLY A 213 12.91 -13.22 4.80
CA GLY A 213 12.10 -12.28 4.05
C GLY A 213 11.01 -12.97 3.21
N ARG A 214 11.34 -14.05 2.50
CA ARG A 214 10.36 -14.85 1.74
C ARG A 214 9.30 -15.45 2.65
N ARG A 215 9.69 -16.11 3.75
CA ARG A 215 8.74 -16.68 4.71
C ARG A 215 7.79 -15.62 5.31
N VAL A 216 8.32 -14.42 5.56
CA VAL A 216 7.50 -13.28 6.04
C VAL A 216 6.47 -12.86 4.99
N ALA A 217 6.85 -12.78 3.72
CA ALA A 217 5.93 -12.44 2.64
C ALA A 217 4.88 -13.53 2.39
N GLU A 218 5.27 -14.80 2.41
CA GLU A 218 4.35 -15.95 2.30
C GLU A 218 3.36 -15.97 3.46
N THR A 219 3.83 -15.72 4.69
CA THR A 219 2.96 -15.60 5.88
C THR A 219 2.00 -14.42 5.74
N ALA A 220 2.49 -13.27 5.28
CA ALA A 220 1.64 -12.09 5.08
C ALA A 220 0.52 -12.37 4.07
N ARG A 221 0.83 -13.04 2.96
CA ARG A 221 -0.17 -13.47 2.00
C ARG A 221 -1.17 -14.45 2.61
N ALA A 222 -0.69 -15.46 3.34
CA ALA A 222 -1.56 -16.45 4.00
C ALA A 222 -2.50 -15.80 5.03
N ASP A 223 -2.06 -14.70 5.67
CA ASP A 223 -2.86 -13.91 6.60
C ASP A 223 -3.82 -12.92 5.91
N GLY A 224 -3.81 -12.83 4.57
CA GLY A 224 -4.76 -12.02 3.80
C GLY A 224 -4.24 -10.68 3.28
N PHE A 225 -2.95 -10.37 3.39
CA PHE A 225 -2.38 -9.21 2.70
C PHE A 225 -2.39 -9.41 1.18
N THR A 226 -2.50 -8.31 0.42
CA THR A 226 -2.52 -8.31 -1.05
C THR A 226 -1.18 -7.94 -1.66
N GLY A 227 -0.29 -7.37 -0.85
CA GLY A 227 1.05 -6.95 -1.24
C GLY A 227 1.92 -6.61 -0.03
N MET A 228 3.17 -6.25 -0.29
CA MET A 228 4.14 -5.91 0.75
C MET A 228 5.06 -4.78 0.31
N VAL A 229 5.48 -3.96 1.27
CA VAL A 229 6.48 -2.91 1.04
C VAL A 229 7.87 -3.54 0.99
N ALA A 230 8.63 -3.19 -0.07
CA ALA A 230 10.07 -3.44 -0.20
C ALA A 230 10.86 -2.18 0.19
N VAL A 231 12.04 -2.34 0.77
CA VAL A 231 12.99 -1.26 1.05
C VAL A 231 14.29 -1.39 0.24
N HIS A 232 14.40 -2.44 -0.56
CA HIS A 232 15.51 -2.70 -1.45
C HIS A 232 15.05 -3.45 -2.70
N PRO A 233 15.59 -3.16 -3.92
CA PRO A 233 15.18 -3.83 -5.15
C PRO A 233 15.30 -5.36 -5.12
N ALA A 234 16.31 -5.91 -4.44
CA ALA A 234 16.48 -7.36 -4.29
C ALA A 234 15.29 -8.06 -3.60
N GLN A 235 14.42 -7.32 -2.93
CA GLN A 235 13.23 -7.88 -2.27
C GLN A 235 12.05 -8.06 -3.23
N VAL A 236 12.02 -7.30 -4.33
CA VAL A 236 10.91 -7.28 -5.27
C VAL A 236 10.61 -8.67 -5.86
N PRO A 237 11.59 -9.43 -6.38
CA PRO A 237 11.30 -10.73 -7.00
C PRO A 237 10.65 -11.73 -6.04
N TRP A 238 11.11 -11.80 -4.78
CA TRP A 238 10.55 -12.75 -3.83
C TRP A 238 9.22 -12.28 -3.23
N ILE A 239 8.99 -10.96 -3.12
CA ILE A 239 7.65 -10.43 -2.80
C ILE A 239 6.67 -10.78 -3.92
N ASP A 240 7.01 -10.46 -5.17
CA ASP A 240 6.14 -10.75 -6.33
C ASP A 240 5.84 -12.25 -6.45
N SER A 241 6.82 -13.11 -6.16
CA SER A 241 6.63 -14.56 -6.13
C SER A 241 5.69 -15.00 -5.01
N ALA A 242 5.91 -14.51 -3.78
CA ALA A 242 5.10 -14.88 -2.60
C ALA A 242 3.63 -14.45 -2.78
N PHE A 243 3.37 -13.32 -3.41
CA PHE A 243 2.01 -12.80 -3.66
C PHE A 243 1.44 -13.20 -5.04
N ALA A 244 2.15 -14.01 -5.83
CA ALA A 244 1.61 -14.51 -7.08
C ALA A 244 0.42 -15.46 -6.82
N PRO A 245 -0.69 -15.38 -7.58
CA PRO A 245 -1.76 -16.35 -7.48
C PRO A 245 -1.24 -17.77 -7.75
N LEU A 246 -1.69 -18.72 -6.98
CA LEU A 246 -1.43 -20.13 -7.27
C LEU A 246 -2.26 -20.57 -8.47
N GLU A 247 -1.77 -21.53 -9.25
CA GLU A 247 -2.50 -22.09 -10.39
C GLU A 247 -3.86 -22.69 -9.97
N SER A 248 -3.91 -23.29 -8.79
CA SER A 248 -5.15 -23.79 -8.21
C SER A 248 -6.16 -22.68 -7.89
N GLU A 249 -5.68 -21.52 -7.39
CA GLU A 249 -6.53 -20.35 -7.11
C GLU A 249 -7.08 -19.74 -8.41
N LEU A 250 -6.24 -19.63 -9.45
CA LEU A 250 -6.67 -19.16 -10.76
C LEU A 250 -7.70 -20.10 -11.37
N SER A 251 -7.45 -21.42 -11.32
CA SER A 251 -8.39 -22.43 -11.83
C SER A 251 -9.73 -22.40 -11.09
N GLU A 252 -9.73 -22.21 -9.78
CA GLU A 252 -10.96 -22.03 -8.98
C GLU A 252 -11.68 -20.74 -9.35
N ALA A 253 -10.95 -19.63 -9.49
CA ALA A 253 -11.53 -18.34 -9.90
C ALA A 253 -12.20 -18.43 -11.27
N PHE A 254 -11.58 -19.09 -12.24
CA PHE A 254 -12.19 -19.33 -13.56
C PHE A 254 -13.49 -20.13 -13.44
N ARG A 255 -13.52 -21.19 -12.63
CA ARG A 255 -14.75 -21.99 -12.41
C ARG A 255 -15.86 -21.17 -11.76
N ILE A 256 -15.53 -20.34 -10.76
CA ILE A 256 -16.50 -19.47 -10.08
C ILE A 256 -17.09 -18.46 -11.09
N VAL A 257 -16.25 -17.74 -11.85
CA VAL A 257 -16.71 -16.75 -12.82
C VAL A 257 -17.56 -17.41 -13.90
N ALA A 258 -17.16 -18.58 -14.42
CA ALA A 258 -17.91 -19.31 -15.43
C ALA A 258 -19.30 -19.74 -14.91
N ALA A 259 -19.37 -20.24 -13.67
CA ALA A 259 -20.64 -20.64 -13.05
C ALA A 259 -21.62 -19.46 -12.91
N PHE A 260 -21.14 -18.31 -12.42
CA PHE A 260 -22.00 -17.12 -12.29
C PHE A 260 -22.31 -16.42 -13.62
N ARG A 261 -21.54 -16.67 -14.69
CA ARG A 261 -21.93 -16.27 -16.06
C ARG A 261 -23.12 -17.08 -16.57
N ALA A 262 -23.19 -18.36 -16.19
CA ALA A 262 -24.29 -19.23 -16.59
C ALA A 262 -25.59 -18.93 -15.83
N ASP A 263 -25.50 -18.47 -14.57
CA ASP A 263 -26.65 -18.05 -13.75
C ASP A 263 -26.33 -16.73 -13.02
N PRO A 264 -26.51 -15.58 -13.70
CA PRO A 264 -26.11 -14.28 -13.20
C PRO A 264 -26.89 -13.79 -11.97
N ASP A 265 -28.09 -14.28 -11.74
CA ASP A 265 -28.97 -13.84 -10.67
C ASP A 265 -28.92 -14.72 -9.40
N ALA A 266 -28.21 -15.83 -9.48
CA ALA A 266 -28.08 -16.73 -8.34
C ALA A 266 -27.43 -16.03 -7.13
N PRO A 267 -28.01 -16.13 -5.91
CA PRO A 267 -27.38 -15.62 -4.71
C PRO A 267 -26.17 -16.44 -4.29
N PHE A 268 -26.15 -17.73 -4.62
CA PHE A 268 -25.04 -18.65 -4.45
C PHE A 268 -25.12 -19.76 -5.52
N LEU A 269 -24.00 -20.41 -5.76
CA LEU A 269 -23.90 -21.58 -6.65
C LEU A 269 -23.06 -22.67 -6.00
N VAL A 270 -23.17 -23.90 -6.51
CA VAL A 270 -22.28 -25.00 -6.13
C VAL A 270 -21.24 -25.16 -7.22
N VAL A 271 -19.98 -24.96 -6.87
CA VAL A 271 -18.83 -25.10 -7.77
C VAL A 271 -17.97 -26.25 -7.26
N GLY A 272 -17.98 -27.37 -7.98
CA GLY A 272 -17.43 -28.62 -7.48
C GLY A 272 -18.30 -29.16 -6.36
N ASP A 273 -17.72 -29.32 -5.17
CA ASP A 273 -18.36 -29.79 -3.93
C ASP A 273 -18.65 -28.67 -2.90
N ARG A 274 -18.38 -27.40 -3.28
CA ARG A 274 -18.45 -26.25 -2.39
C ARG A 274 -19.53 -25.25 -2.81
N ARG A 275 -20.30 -24.77 -1.82
CA ARG A 275 -21.18 -23.61 -1.99
C ARG A 275 -20.33 -22.35 -2.09
N VAL A 276 -20.57 -21.52 -3.10
CA VAL A 276 -19.89 -20.27 -3.40
C VAL A 276 -20.89 -19.12 -3.38
N GLU A 277 -20.63 -18.13 -2.56
CA GLU A 277 -21.47 -16.94 -2.41
C GLU A 277 -21.11 -15.87 -3.46
N ARG A 278 -22.03 -14.96 -3.72
CA ARG A 278 -21.82 -13.87 -4.69
C ARG A 278 -20.66 -12.92 -4.33
N SER A 279 -20.35 -12.77 -3.06
CA SER A 279 -19.17 -12.04 -2.58
C SER A 279 -17.86 -12.63 -3.08
N GLU A 280 -17.80 -13.95 -3.27
CA GLU A 280 -16.63 -14.65 -3.79
C GLU A 280 -16.43 -14.44 -5.30
N LEU A 281 -17.50 -14.14 -6.06
CA LEU A 281 -17.42 -13.78 -7.47
C LEU A 281 -16.57 -12.52 -7.68
N GLN A 282 -16.77 -11.49 -6.87
CA GLN A 282 -15.97 -10.25 -6.98
C GLN A 282 -14.49 -10.51 -6.70
N ARG A 283 -14.21 -11.37 -5.71
CA ARG A 283 -12.82 -11.79 -5.43
C ARG A 283 -12.23 -12.58 -6.60
N ALA A 284 -12.99 -13.49 -7.19
CA ALA A 284 -12.56 -14.28 -8.34
C ALA A 284 -12.26 -13.41 -9.56
N ARG A 285 -13.13 -12.43 -9.87
CA ARG A 285 -12.92 -11.46 -10.96
C ARG A 285 -11.64 -10.65 -10.75
N ARG A 286 -11.44 -10.10 -9.55
CA ARG A 286 -10.21 -9.35 -9.23
C ARG A 286 -8.95 -10.21 -9.40
N LEU A 287 -9.00 -11.49 -9.02
CA LEU A 287 -7.88 -12.40 -9.18
C LEU A 287 -7.54 -12.65 -10.66
N LEU A 288 -8.55 -12.64 -11.53
CA LEU A 288 -8.42 -12.80 -12.97
C LEU A 288 -8.17 -11.48 -13.72
N GLY A 289 -8.22 -10.32 -13.04
CA GLY A 289 -8.10 -9.00 -13.66
C GLY A 289 -9.31 -8.62 -14.53
N GLU A 290 -10.50 -9.10 -14.19
CA GLU A 290 -11.77 -8.84 -14.90
C GLU A 290 -12.66 -7.81 -14.14
N ASP A 291 -12.09 -6.84 -13.44
CA ASP A 291 -12.82 -5.77 -12.74
C ASP A 291 -13.28 -4.68 -13.70
#